data_a14de2486bb30674142394a3d32985c0
#
_entry.id   a14de2486bb30674142394a3d32985c0
#
_cell.length_a   1.000
_cell.length_b   1.000
_cell.length_c   1.000
_cell.angle_alpha   90.00
_cell.angle_beta   90.00
_cell.angle_gamma   90.00
#
_symmetry.space_group_name_H-M   'P 1'
#
loop_
_entity.id
_entity.type
_entity.pdbx_description
1 polymer ?
#
loop_
_entity_poly.entity_id
_entity_poly.type
_entity_poly.pdbx_seq_one_letter_code
_entity_poly.pdbx_strand_id
1 'polypeptide(L)'
;QCFGFARMVFYQLFGCNMPNRYYGNAKYKYQSEENVDLVGQISGSSVTTDSAKNLLQQGKLGDIIQACGSGNGGQHTMVFVSADDNGVTVYDCNARLSASEPACVIHQWTIKWSTWASYYGSGDSSSENGISLYRASNYAQIYGDGDGMFYDDSVNFVIENGVLKKYNGWQTFVEIPDTVTSIGDEAFKNNTSMVSVSIPDSVKSIGDSAFYGCTSLLGVVIPDSVEKTGRCAFQKCSKLASAYLPVNEKFTYMNAYMFESCTSLKKIEIPDNVTGIDGAAFAECKKLSDVVLSKNLKTMGWQVFG
;
A
#
# COMPACT_ATOMS: atom_id res chain seq x y z
N GLN A 1 9.01 12.92 -13.29
CA GLN A 1 9.23 11.97 -12.19
C GLN A 1 7.93 11.74 -11.41
N CYS A 2 7.23 12.80 -10.94
CA CYS A 2 5.93 12.68 -10.26
C CYS A 2 4.90 11.88 -11.05
N PHE A 3 4.83 12.11 -12.35
CA PHE A 3 3.91 11.41 -13.22
C PHE A 3 4.16 9.91 -13.29
N GLY A 4 5.42 9.48 -13.32
CA GLY A 4 5.79 8.07 -13.29
C GLY A 4 5.37 7.38 -12.00
N PHE A 5 5.54 8.07 -10.86
CA PHE A 5 5.09 7.60 -9.56
C PHE A 5 3.56 7.49 -9.49
N ALA A 6 2.84 8.56 -9.85
CA ALA A 6 1.38 8.56 -9.85
C ALA A 6 0.80 7.45 -10.75
N ARG A 7 1.40 7.20 -11.93
CA ARG A 7 1.03 6.08 -12.80
C ARG A 7 1.23 4.72 -12.16
N MET A 8 2.36 4.55 -11.48
CA MET A 8 2.64 3.29 -10.78
C MET A 8 1.61 3.05 -9.68
N VAL A 9 1.35 4.05 -8.84
CA VAL A 9 0.34 3.95 -7.77
C VAL A 9 -1.04 3.71 -8.35
N PHE A 10 -1.43 4.46 -9.39
CA PHE A 10 -2.71 4.30 -10.06
C PHE A 10 -2.90 2.88 -10.62
N TYR A 11 -1.86 2.33 -11.30
CA TYR A 11 -1.89 0.95 -11.78
C TYR A 11 -2.03 -0.06 -10.64
N GLN A 12 -1.33 0.16 -9.53
CA GLN A 12 -1.40 -0.71 -8.36
C GLN A 12 -2.78 -0.68 -7.70
N LEU A 13 -3.41 0.49 -7.64
CA LEU A 13 -4.71 0.66 -6.99
C LEU A 13 -5.88 0.18 -7.88
N PHE A 14 -5.80 0.37 -9.19
CA PHE A 14 -6.94 0.24 -10.09
C PHE A 14 -6.77 -0.85 -11.16
N GLY A 15 -5.60 -1.47 -11.25
CA GLY A 15 -5.31 -2.53 -12.22
C GLY A 15 -5.30 -2.07 -13.67
N CYS A 16 -5.42 -0.78 -13.94
CA CYS A 16 -5.44 -0.19 -15.26
C CYS A 16 -4.40 0.93 -15.41
N ASN A 17 -4.00 1.23 -16.64
CA ASN A 17 -3.01 2.27 -16.88
C ASN A 17 -3.66 3.66 -16.85
N MET A 18 -3.01 4.57 -16.12
CA MET A 18 -3.29 6.00 -16.25
C MET A 18 -2.90 6.48 -17.66
N PRO A 19 -3.70 7.33 -18.33
CA PRO A 19 -3.41 7.80 -19.68
C PRO A 19 -2.01 8.39 -19.85
N ASN A 20 -1.43 8.16 -21.04
CA ASN A 20 -0.05 8.52 -21.38
C ASN A 20 0.09 9.97 -21.86
N ARG A 21 -0.71 10.92 -21.43
CA ARG A 21 -0.58 12.28 -21.94
C ARG A 21 0.51 13.07 -21.27
N TYR A 22 1.38 13.56 -22.10
CA TYR A 22 2.62 14.24 -21.83
C TYR A 22 2.49 15.73 -21.70
N TYR A 23 3.27 16.27 -20.81
CA TYR A 23 3.66 17.65 -20.64
C TYR A 23 4.30 18.22 -21.90
N GLY A 24 3.55 18.63 -22.80
CA GLY A 24 3.99 19.43 -23.91
C GLY A 24 2.89 20.44 -24.20
N ASN A 25 3.01 21.63 -23.69
CA ASN A 25 2.29 22.84 -24.07
C ASN A 25 0.74 22.82 -24.16
N ALA A 26 0.08 21.74 -23.78
CA ALA A 26 -1.38 21.69 -23.76
C ALA A 26 -1.80 20.76 -22.61
N LYS A 27 -1.57 21.06 -21.25
CA LYS A 27 -2.60 21.87 -20.74
C LYS A 27 -3.79 21.08 -20.29
N TYR A 28 -3.94 21.08 -19.09
CA TYR A 28 -5.02 20.76 -18.15
C TYR A 28 -6.47 20.69 -18.71
N LYS A 29 -6.70 20.63 -19.99
CA LYS A 29 -7.96 20.25 -20.61
C LYS A 29 -8.00 18.75 -20.83
N TYR A 30 -7.90 18.00 -19.75
CA TYR A 30 -8.22 16.58 -19.86
C TYR A 30 -9.73 16.47 -19.95
N GLN A 31 -10.17 15.83 -21.01
CA GLN A 31 -11.47 15.18 -21.07
C GLN A 31 -11.34 13.83 -20.41
N SER A 32 -12.44 13.25 -19.97
CA SER A 32 -12.47 11.84 -19.61
C SER A 32 -11.80 11.02 -20.70
N GLU A 33 -10.80 10.22 -20.34
CA GLU A 33 -10.07 9.37 -21.26
C GLU A 33 -10.24 7.92 -20.83
N GLU A 34 -9.80 6.99 -21.67
CA GLU A 34 -9.77 5.58 -21.33
C GLU A 34 -9.15 5.39 -19.93
N ASN A 35 -9.92 4.84 -19.01
CA ASN A 35 -9.58 4.52 -17.61
C ASN A 35 -9.58 5.68 -16.59
N VAL A 36 -9.86 6.92 -16.97
CA VAL A 36 -9.97 8.04 -16.02
C VAL A 36 -11.12 8.98 -16.35
N ASP A 37 -11.87 9.36 -15.33
CA ASP A 37 -12.93 10.34 -15.39
C ASP A 37 -12.47 11.66 -14.76
N LEU A 38 -12.75 12.77 -15.42
CA LEU A 38 -12.53 14.08 -14.84
C LEU A 38 -13.62 14.35 -13.80
N VAL A 39 -13.23 14.41 -12.51
CA VAL A 39 -14.13 14.77 -11.42
C VAL A 39 -14.43 16.27 -11.42
N GLY A 40 -13.41 17.09 -11.67
CA GLY A 40 -13.57 18.51 -11.77
C GLY A 40 -12.27 19.24 -12.10
N GLN A 41 -12.40 20.49 -12.50
CA GLN A 41 -11.27 21.35 -12.88
C GLN A 41 -11.51 22.81 -12.50
N ILE A 42 -10.44 23.51 -12.12
CA ILE A 42 -10.43 24.94 -11.88
C ILE A 42 -9.31 25.54 -12.71
N SER A 43 -9.61 26.54 -13.57
CA SER A 43 -8.58 27.28 -14.30
C SER A 43 -7.86 28.28 -13.39
N GLY A 44 -6.58 28.57 -13.69
CA GLY A 44 -5.66 29.29 -12.80
C GLY A 44 -6.15 30.62 -12.26
N SER A 45 -6.82 31.43 -13.08
CA SER A 45 -7.41 32.72 -12.65
C SER A 45 -8.56 32.55 -11.65
N SER A 46 -9.13 31.35 -11.54
CA SER A 46 -10.26 31.01 -10.67
C SER A 46 -9.83 30.18 -9.45
N VAL A 47 -8.54 29.89 -9.31
CA VAL A 47 -8.05 29.13 -8.12
C VAL A 47 -7.99 30.09 -6.93
N THR A 48 -8.92 29.91 -6.03
CA THR A 48 -8.99 30.52 -4.70
C THR A 48 -8.93 29.44 -3.65
N THR A 49 -8.78 29.84 -2.39
CA THR A 49 -8.86 28.89 -1.26
C THR A 49 -10.17 28.11 -1.29
N ASP A 50 -11.30 28.79 -1.50
CA ASP A 50 -12.63 28.17 -1.47
C ASP A 50 -12.86 27.28 -2.71
N SER A 51 -12.46 27.73 -3.91
CA SER A 51 -12.62 26.90 -5.11
C SER A 51 -11.76 25.65 -5.06
N ALA A 52 -10.52 25.75 -4.58
CA ALA A 52 -9.66 24.59 -4.38
C ALA A 52 -10.25 23.63 -3.33
N LYS A 53 -10.75 24.17 -2.20
CA LYS A 53 -11.43 23.38 -1.15
C LYS A 53 -12.65 22.66 -1.71
N ASN A 54 -13.52 23.36 -2.42
CA ASN A 54 -14.74 22.78 -3.00
C ASN A 54 -14.45 21.67 -4.03
N LEU A 55 -13.38 21.78 -4.82
CA LEU A 55 -12.99 20.75 -5.76
C LEU A 55 -12.37 19.56 -5.05
N LEU A 56 -11.35 19.79 -4.22
CA LEU A 56 -10.51 18.73 -3.68
C LEU A 56 -11.16 17.98 -2.52
N GLN A 57 -12.19 18.54 -1.88
CA GLN A 57 -13.04 17.78 -0.94
C GLN A 57 -13.90 16.72 -1.62
N GLN A 58 -14.02 16.73 -2.95
CA GLN A 58 -14.65 15.65 -3.72
C GLN A 58 -13.68 14.50 -4.00
N GLY A 59 -12.40 14.66 -3.64
CA GLY A 59 -11.36 13.66 -3.83
C GLY A 59 -11.63 12.38 -3.04
N LYS A 60 -11.28 11.26 -3.62
CA LYS A 60 -11.27 9.94 -3.01
C LYS A 60 -9.85 9.38 -3.01
N LEU A 61 -9.54 8.52 -2.06
CA LEU A 61 -8.22 7.90 -1.96
C LEU A 61 -7.78 7.30 -3.30
N GLY A 62 -6.59 7.67 -3.76
CA GLY A 62 -6.05 7.21 -5.04
C GLY A 62 -6.42 8.08 -6.25
N ASP A 63 -7.32 9.05 -6.10
CA ASP A 63 -7.56 10.04 -7.16
C ASP A 63 -6.27 10.78 -7.50
N ILE A 64 -6.15 11.20 -8.73
CA ILE A 64 -4.99 11.94 -9.20
C ILE A 64 -5.29 13.44 -9.24
N ILE A 65 -4.46 14.22 -8.57
CA ILE A 65 -4.47 15.67 -8.65
C ILE A 65 -3.37 16.08 -9.62
N GLN A 66 -3.74 16.85 -10.63
CA GLN A 66 -2.81 17.60 -11.46
C GLN A 66 -2.96 19.08 -11.17
N ALA A 67 -1.87 19.72 -10.77
CA ALA A 67 -1.86 21.13 -10.44
C ALA A 67 -0.72 21.84 -11.16
N CYS A 68 -0.99 23.01 -11.71
CA CYS A 68 -0.03 23.86 -12.39
C CYS A 68 -0.19 25.31 -11.98
N GLY A 69 0.92 25.95 -11.68
CA GLY A 69 0.97 27.36 -11.34
C GLY A 69 2.19 28.02 -11.92
N SER A 70 2.09 29.33 -12.18
CA SER A 70 3.21 30.16 -12.63
C SER A 70 4.16 30.57 -11.49
N GLY A 71 3.78 30.29 -10.25
CA GLY A 71 4.56 30.59 -9.05
C GLY A 71 5.51 29.47 -8.65
N ASN A 72 5.90 29.44 -7.36
CA ASN A 72 6.75 28.41 -6.79
C ASN A 72 6.17 26.98 -6.83
N GLY A 73 4.88 26.85 -7.19
CA GLY A 73 4.19 25.58 -7.26
C GLY A 73 4.58 24.70 -8.44
N GLY A 74 5.02 25.26 -9.56
CA GLY A 74 5.37 24.50 -10.76
C GLY A 74 4.24 23.59 -11.27
N GLN A 75 4.64 22.49 -11.88
CA GLN A 75 3.72 21.42 -12.34
C GLN A 75 3.86 20.19 -11.43
N HIS A 76 2.75 19.77 -10.84
CA HIS A 76 2.71 18.60 -9.95
C HIS A 76 1.64 17.60 -10.36
N THR A 77 1.98 16.33 -10.24
CA THR A 77 1.02 15.22 -10.27
C THR A 77 1.12 14.52 -8.93
N MET A 78 0.04 14.51 -8.19
CA MET A 78 -0.05 14.00 -6.83
C MET A 78 -1.12 12.92 -6.74
N VAL A 79 -0.98 12.00 -5.78
CA VAL A 79 -2.01 11.04 -5.43
C VAL A 79 -2.75 11.57 -4.21
N PHE A 80 -4.06 11.70 -4.32
CA PHE A 80 -4.92 12.14 -3.24
C PHE A 80 -5.01 11.07 -2.14
N VAL A 81 -4.87 11.47 -0.89
CA VAL A 81 -5.04 10.60 0.28
C VAL A 81 -6.31 10.97 1.03
N SER A 82 -6.43 12.21 1.49
CA SER A 82 -7.57 12.71 2.24
C SER A 82 -7.66 14.23 2.19
N ALA A 83 -8.80 14.77 2.58
CA ALA A 83 -8.98 16.22 2.80
C ALA A 83 -9.74 16.44 4.11
N ASP A 84 -9.31 17.46 4.86
CA ASP A 84 -9.94 17.89 6.10
C ASP A 84 -10.04 19.43 6.17
N ASP A 85 -10.35 19.98 7.32
CA ASP A 85 -10.44 21.44 7.51
C ASP A 85 -9.09 22.17 7.41
N ASN A 86 -7.97 21.45 7.54
CA ASN A 86 -6.62 22.02 7.47
C ASN A 86 -6.06 22.04 6.03
N GLY A 87 -6.41 21.06 5.20
CA GLY A 87 -5.89 20.94 3.85
C GLY A 87 -6.15 19.63 3.17
N VAL A 88 -5.35 19.34 2.15
CA VAL A 88 -5.35 18.08 1.41
C VAL A 88 -4.07 17.32 1.71
N THR A 89 -4.18 16.08 2.11
CA THR A 89 -3.06 15.17 2.26
C THR A 89 -2.86 14.41 0.94
N VAL A 90 -1.63 14.41 0.47
CA VAL A 90 -1.24 13.81 -0.81
C VAL A 90 0.07 13.02 -0.69
N TYR A 91 0.29 12.08 -1.60
CA TYR A 91 1.61 11.59 -1.93
C TYR A 91 2.16 12.35 -3.14
N ASP A 92 3.37 12.90 -2.98
CA ASP A 92 4.11 13.61 -4.03
C ASP A 92 5.57 13.14 -4.05
N CYS A 93 6.16 12.98 -5.21
CA CYS A 93 7.56 12.59 -5.35
C CYS A 93 8.48 13.74 -5.77
N ASN A 94 7.98 14.96 -5.85
CA ASN A 94 8.75 16.14 -6.27
C ASN A 94 9.01 17.14 -5.13
N ALA A 95 8.37 16.93 -3.99
CA ALA A 95 8.61 17.77 -2.83
C ALA A 95 10.01 17.47 -2.27
N ARG A 96 10.92 18.43 -2.36
CA ARG A 96 12.14 18.43 -1.58
C ARG A 96 11.83 19.14 -0.27
N LEU A 97 11.83 18.43 0.83
CA LEU A 97 11.66 19.01 2.15
C LEU A 97 12.96 19.74 2.61
N SER A 98 14.10 19.38 2.02
CA SER A 98 15.39 20.06 2.21
C SER A 98 16.29 19.99 0.97
N ALA A 99 17.25 20.91 0.85
CA ALA A 99 18.22 20.92 -0.27
C ALA A 99 19.16 19.70 -0.25
N SER A 100 19.26 18.98 0.87
CA SER A 100 20.12 17.80 1.06
C SER A 100 19.43 16.48 0.68
N GLU A 101 18.13 16.49 0.42
CA GLU A 101 17.42 15.27 0.06
C GLU A 101 17.65 14.86 -1.40
N PRO A 102 17.76 13.56 -1.66
CA PRO A 102 17.82 13.05 -3.03
C PRO A 102 16.59 13.49 -3.83
N ALA A 103 16.75 13.77 -5.11
CA ALA A 103 15.61 13.94 -6.01
C ALA A 103 14.80 12.64 -6.02
N CYS A 104 13.45 12.75 -6.00
CA CYS A 104 12.51 11.62 -6.10
C CYS A 104 12.26 10.82 -4.82
N VAL A 105 12.38 11.42 -3.66
CA VAL A 105 11.79 10.85 -2.45
C VAL A 105 10.28 11.04 -2.48
N ILE A 106 9.54 9.99 -2.15
CA ILE A 106 8.08 10.04 -2.04
C ILE A 106 7.74 10.55 -0.65
N HIS A 107 7.00 11.64 -0.59
CA HIS A 107 6.55 12.24 0.67
C HIS A 107 5.02 12.18 0.76
N GLN A 108 4.54 11.82 1.94
CA GLN A 108 3.16 12.11 2.32
C GLN A 108 3.17 13.43 3.11
N TRP A 109 2.39 14.39 2.69
CA TRP A 109 2.28 15.66 3.38
C TRP A 109 0.93 16.33 3.17
N THR A 110 0.57 17.25 4.06
CA THR A 110 -0.67 18.00 3.95
C THR A 110 -0.41 19.39 3.39
N ILE A 111 -1.01 19.70 2.26
CA ILE A 111 -0.99 21.02 1.63
C ILE A 111 -2.14 21.83 2.20
N LYS A 112 -1.83 22.88 2.95
CA LYS A 112 -2.84 23.76 3.56
C LYS A 112 -3.69 24.45 2.49
N TRP A 113 -4.96 24.70 2.78
CA TRP A 113 -5.88 25.36 1.83
C TRP A 113 -5.37 26.68 1.29
N SER A 114 -4.77 27.54 2.13
CA SER A 114 -4.17 28.80 1.73
C SER A 114 -3.01 28.64 0.74
N THR A 115 -2.32 27.51 0.79
CA THR A 115 -1.19 27.21 -0.11
C THR A 115 -1.66 26.94 -1.54
N TRP A 116 -2.82 26.31 -1.71
CA TRP A 116 -3.37 26.02 -3.04
C TRP A 116 -3.60 27.31 -3.84
N ALA A 117 -4.21 28.31 -3.23
CA ALA A 117 -4.43 29.60 -3.88
C ALA A 117 -3.12 30.32 -4.22
N SER A 118 -2.14 30.29 -3.35
CA SER A 118 -0.85 30.97 -3.55
C SER A 118 0.06 30.28 -4.58
N TYR A 119 -0.02 28.96 -4.70
CA TYR A 119 0.85 28.18 -5.59
C TYR A 119 0.25 28.02 -6.99
N TYR A 120 -1.05 27.82 -7.09
CA TYR A 120 -1.74 27.45 -8.31
C TYR A 120 -2.75 28.52 -8.78
N GLY A 121 -3.06 29.51 -7.94
CA GLY A 121 -3.79 30.71 -8.29
C GLY A 121 -2.84 31.76 -8.87
N SER A 122 -2.70 31.82 -10.17
CA SER A 122 -1.89 32.85 -10.78
C SER A 122 -2.75 33.96 -11.33
N GLY A 123 -2.25 35.19 -11.22
CA GLY A 123 -2.85 36.37 -11.87
C GLY A 123 -2.78 36.37 -13.40
N ASP A 124 -2.29 35.29 -13.99
CA ASP A 124 -2.22 35.12 -15.43
C ASP A 124 -3.46 34.39 -15.94
N SER A 125 -4.19 35.01 -16.83
CA SER A 125 -5.36 34.46 -17.51
C SER A 125 -5.02 33.38 -18.54
N SER A 126 -3.75 32.93 -18.61
CA SER A 126 -3.39 31.80 -19.46
C SER A 126 -4.14 30.56 -19.00
N SER A 127 -4.82 29.92 -19.93
CA SER A 127 -5.63 28.69 -19.71
C SER A 127 -4.81 27.46 -19.30
N GLU A 128 -3.56 27.66 -18.93
CA GLU A 128 -2.55 26.60 -18.70
C GLU A 128 -2.35 26.27 -17.23
N ASN A 129 -2.71 27.17 -16.34
CA ASN A 129 -2.61 26.99 -14.90
C ASN A 129 -3.94 26.53 -14.32
N GLY A 130 -3.89 25.79 -13.24
CA GLY A 130 -5.10 25.33 -12.57
C GLY A 130 -4.92 24.03 -11.82
N ILE A 131 -6.04 23.49 -11.36
CA ILE A 131 -6.11 22.24 -10.62
C ILE A 131 -7.14 21.35 -11.32
N SER A 132 -6.78 20.10 -11.57
CA SER A 132 -7.68 19.07 -12.08
C SER A 132 -7.65 17.85 -11.17
N LEU A 133 -8.81 17.27 -10.91
CA LEU A 133 -8.99 16.07 -10.11
C LEU A 133 -9.54 14.95 -11.02
N TYR A 134 -8.86 13.82 -11.05
CA TYR A 134 -9.21 12.66 -11.87
C TYR A 134 -9.43 11.44 -10.99
N ARG A 135 -10.39 10.61 -11.39
CA ARG A 135 -10.71 9.33 -10.76
C ARG A 135 -10.60 8.21 -11.77
N ALA A 136 -10.21 7.01 -11.33
CA ALA A 136 -10.27 5.83 -12.18
C ALA A 136 -11.71 5.54 -12.61
N SER A 137 -11.95 5.29 -13.90
CA SER A 137 -13.31 5.01 -14.40
C SER A 137 -13.93 3.75 -13.81
N ASN A 138 -13.10 2.83 -13.34
CA ASN A 138 -13.52 1.63 -12.63
C ASN A 138 -13.56 1.80 -11.11
N TYR A 139 -13.44 3.02 -10.60
CA TYR A 139 -13.38 3.30 -9.15
C TYR A 139 -14.57 2.69 -8.39
N ALA A 140 -15.80 2.91 -8.90
CA ALA A 140 -16.99 2.38 -8.27
C ALA A 140 -17.07 0.84 -8.31
N GLN A 141 -16.53 0.20 -9.35
CA GLN A 141 -16.46 -1.27 -9.44
C GLN A 141 -15.50 -1.84 -8.40
N ILE A 142 -14.45 -1.07 -8.12
CA ILE A 142 -13.37 -1.45 -7.23
C ILE A 142 -13.74 -1.12 -5.77
N TYR A 143 -14.30 0.06 -5.55
CA TYR A 143 -14.47 0.64 -4.22
C TYR A 143 -15.94 0.91 -3.84
N GLY A 144 -16.89 0.60 -4.72
CA GLY A 144 -18.30 0.92 -4.54
C GLY A 144 -18.58 2.43 -4.70
N ASP A 145 -19.86 2.79 -4.68
CA ASP A 145 -20.32 4.20 -4.84
C ASP A 145 -20.22 5.04 -3.56
N GLY A 146 -19.68 4.48 -2.47
CA GLY A 146 -19.53 5.14 -1.18
C GLY A 146 -18.59 6.35 -1.25
N ASP A 147 -18.73 7.29 -0.31
CA ASP A 147 -17.99 8.57 -0.25
C ASP A 147 -16.47 8.44 -0.05
N GLY A 148 -15.91 7.27 -0.27
CA GLY A 148 -14.46 7.03 -0.37
C GLY A 148 -13.64 7.42 0.85
N MET A 149 -14.24 7.95 1.91
CA MET A 149 -13.53 8.47 3.07
C MET A 149 -13.18 7.41 4.10
N PHE A 150 -13.83 6.29 4.08
CA PHE A 150 -13.42 5.12 4.83
C PHE A 150 -13.68 3.90 3.96
N TYR A 151 -12.62 3.26 3.55
CA TYR A 151 -12.71 1.87 3.28
C TYR A 151 -13.28 1.24 4.53
N ASP A 152 -14.55 0.97 4.53
CA ASP A 152 -15.08 -0.01 5.45
C ASP A 152 -14.62 -1.38 4.93
N ASP A 153 -13.33 -1.63 5.14
CA ASP A 153 -12.73 -2.93 4.84
C ASP A 153 -13.38 -4.01 5.72
N SER A 154 -14.23 -3.58 6.68
CA SER A 154 -15.00 -4.48 7.54
C SER A 154 -15.88 -5.43 6.73
N VAL A 155 -16.41 -4.98 5.57
CA VAL A 155 -17.21 -5.85 4.68
C VAL A 155 -16.37 -6.93 4.00
N ASN A 156 -15.07 -6.71 3.86
CA ASN A 156 -14.13 -7.68 3.27
C ASN A 156 -13.58 -8.66 4.30
N PHE A 157 -13.61 -8.31 5.58
CA PHE A 157 -13.15 -9.17 6.66
C PHE A 157 -14.32 -9.92 7.30
N VAL A 158 -14.31 -11.24 7.19
CA VAL A 158 -15.23 -12.09 7.97
C VAL A 158 -14.56 -12.34 9.32
N ILE A 159 -14.99 -11.59 10.34
CA ILE A 159 -14.43 -11.68 11.70
C ILE A 159 -15.49 -12.24 12.63
N GLU A 160 -15.14 -13.29 13.36
CA GLU A 160 -15.97 -13.94 14.37
C GLU A 160 -15.20 -14.09 15.68
N ASN A 161 -15.70 -13.47 16.75
CA ASN A 161 -15.07 -13.53 18.07
C ASN A 161 -13.57 -13.17 18.08
N GLY A 162 -13.20 -12.12 17.33
CA GLY A 162 -11.81 -11.69 17.18
C GLY A 162 -10.95 -12.55 16.25
N VAL A 163 -11.52 -13.59 15.64
CA VAL A 163 -10.82 -14.43 14.65
C VAL A 163 -11.19 -13.98 13.24
N LEU A 164 -10.20 -13.57 12.47
CA LEU A 164 -10.36 -13.32 11.04
C LEU A 164 -10.50 -14.66 10.31
N LYS A 165 -11.72 -15.01 9.93
CA LYS A 165 -12.03 -16.27 9.24
C LYS A 165 -11.69 -16.22 7.77
N LYS A 166 -11.91 -15.07 7.13
CA LYS A 166 -11.70 -14.91 5.70
C LYS A 166 -11.57 -13.44 5.33
N TYR A 167 -10.70 -13.16 4.38
CA TYR A 167 -10.62 -11.91 3.67
C TYR A 167 -11.12 -12.09 2.22
N ASN A 168 -12.19 -11.39 1.86
CA ASN A 168 -12.80 -11.45 0.54
C ASN A 168 -12.38 -10.30 -0.37
N GLY A 169 -11.53 -9.39 0.14
CA GLY A 169 -11.05 -8.24 -0.61
C GLY A 169 -9.91 -8.62 -1.58
N TRP A 170 -9.64 -7.68 -2.46
CA TRP A 170 -8.62 -7.82 -3.51
C TRP A 170 -7.64 -6.64 -3.49
N GLN A 171 -7.59 -5.93 -2.38
CA GLN A 171 -6.75 -4.76 -2.21
C GLN A 171 -5.26 -5.10 -2.25
N THR A 172 -4.50 -4.15 -2.79
CA THR A 172 -3.05 -4.25 -2.89
C THR A 172 -2.37 -4.06 -1.53
N PHE A 173 -2.94 -3.17 -0.70
CA PHE A 173 -2.51 -2.90 0.67
C PHE A 173 -3.65 -3.25 1.61
N VAL A 174 -3.41 -4.20 2.49
CA VAL A 174 -4.42 -4.69 3.43
C VAL A 174 -4.00 -4.30 4.83
N GLU A 175 -4.87 -3.61 5.54
CA GLU A 175 -4.71 -3.28 6.95
C GLU A 175 -5.70 -4.11 7.76
N ILE A 176 -5.19 -5.06 8.55
CA ILE A 176 -6.03 -5.92 9.39
C ILE A 176 -6.50 -5.10 10.58
N PRO A 177 -7.83 -5.07 10.87
CA PRO A 177 -8.36 -4.30 11.98
C PRO A 177 -7.82 -4.72 13.35
N ASP A 178 -7.62 -3.75 14.25
CA ASP A 178 -7.16 -3.99 15.64
C ASP A 178 -8.11 -4.86 16.49
N THR A 179 -9.34 -5.07 16.03
CA THR A 179 -10.29 -6.00 16.63
C THR A 179 -9.93 -7.47 16.40
N VAL A 180 -9.01 -7.75 15.46
CA VAL A 180 -8.55 -9.11 15.15
C VAL A 180 -7.49 -9.53 16.15
N THR A 181 -7.75 -10.60 16.87
CA THR A 181 -6.80 -11.19 17.83
C THR A 181 -6.17 -12.48 17.31
N SER A 182 -6.72 -13.05 16.24
CA SER A 182 -6.19 -14.23 15.55
C SER A 182 -6.53 -14.18 14.07
N ILE A 183 -5.55 -14.49 13.23
CA ILE A 183 -5.77 -14.75 11.79
C ILE A 183 -6.05 -16.24 11.67
N GLY A 184 -7.24 -16.60 11.20
CA GLY A 184 -7.70 -17.99 11.08
C GLY A 184 -7.03 -18.74 9.95
N ASP A 185 -7.30 -20.04 9.91
CA ASP A 185 -6.81 -20.91 8.85
C ASP A 185 -7.33 -20.44 7.49
N GLU A 186 -6.43 -20.41 6.50
CA GLU A 186 -6.74 -20.03 5.11
C GLU A 186 -7.33 -18.62 4.92
N ALA A 187 -7.24 -17.73 5.91
CA ALA A 187 -7.92 -16.43 5.89
C ALA A 187 -7.60 -15.57 4.65
N PHE A 188 -6.38 -15.60 4.14
CA PHE A 188 -5.93 -14.90 2.92
C PHE A 188 -5.49 -15.85 1.81
N LYS A 189 -5.80 -17.14 1.91
CA LYS A 189 -5.33 -18.15 0.96
C LYS A 189 -5.63 -17.78 -0.48
N ASN A 190 -4.58 -17.84 -1.32
CA ASN A 190 -4.61 -17.51 -2.75
C ASN A 190 -5.05 -16.07 -3.07
N ASN A 191 -4.89 -15.13 -2.12
CA ASN A 191 -5.03 -13.72 -2.45
C ASN A 191 -3.81 -13.27 -3.26
N THR A 192 -3.98 -13.18 -4.59
CA THR A 192 -2.90 -12.81 -5.52
C THR A 192 -2.81 -11.30 -5.76
N SER A 193 -3.72 -10.51 -5.20
CA SER A 193 -3.75 -9.06 -5.35
C SER A 193 -2.90 -8.35 -4.28
N MET A 194 -2.86 -8.91 -3.06
CA MET A 194 -2.22 -8.28 -1.91
C MET A 194 -0.70 -8.22 -2.07
N VAL A 195 -0.17 -7.00 -2.09
CA VAL A 195 1.26 -6.69 -2.19
C VAL A 195 1.88 -6.44 -0.82
N SER A 196 1.10 -5.88 0.10
CA SER A 196 1.50 -5.61 1.48
C SER A 196 0.35 -5.87 2.43
N VAL A 197 0.69 -6.30 3.64
CA VAL A 197 -0.27 -6.50 4.74
C VAL A 197 0.30 -5.89 6.02
N SER A 198 -0.54 -5.13 6.73
CA SER A 198 -0.28 -4.67 8.09
C SER A 198 -1.00 -5.60 9.06
N ILE A 199 -0.23 -6.27 9.90
CA ILE A 199 -0.73 -7.16 10.96
C ILE A 199 -0.63 -6.39 12.28
N PRO A 200 -1.75 -6.10 12.97
CA PRO A 200 -1.73 -5.30 14.19
C PRO A 200 -1.20 -6.08 15.40
N ASP A 201 -0.75 -5.35 16.42
CA ASP A 201 -0.24 -5.91 17.68
C ASP A 201 -1.31 -6.63 18.52
N SER A 202 -2.58 -6.52 18.17
CA SER A 202 -3.67 -7.31 18.75
C SER A 202 -3.58 -8.80 18.39
N VAL A 203 -2.95 -9.15 17.26
CA VAL A 203 -2.88 -10.52 16.76
C VAL A 203 -1.90 -11.36 17.59
N LYS A 204 -2.41 -12.48 18.11
CA LYS A 204 -1.64 -13.45 18.92
C LYS A 204 -1.31 -14.74 18.16
N SER A 205 -2.04 -15.04 17.11
CA SER A 205 -1.79 -16.25 16.32
C SER A 205 -2.16 -16.08 14.85
N ILE A 206 -1.42 -16.80 14.00
CA ILE A 206 -1.66 -16.94 12.57
C ILE A 206 -1.94 -18.41 12.29
N GLY A 207 -3.04 -18.72 11.64
CA GLY A 207 -3.51 -20.08 11.39
C GLY A 207 -2.79 -20.81 10.26
N ASP A 208 -3.18 -22.05 10.03
CA ASP A 208 -2.66 -22.92 8.97
C ASP A 208 -3.00 -22.32 7.59
N SER A 209 -2.00 -22.27 6.71
CA SER A 209 -2.17 -21.75 5.33
C SER A 209 -2.76 -20.33 5.26
N ALA A 210 -2.68 -19.54 6.31
CA ALA A 210 -3.34 -18.24 6.41
C ALA A 210 -3.02 -17.32 5.23
N PHE A 211 -1.78 -17.30 4.75
CA PHE A 211 -1.32 -16.53 3.58
C PHE A 211 -0.80 -17.43 2.46
N TYR A 212 -1.21 -18.70 2.43
CA TYR A 212 -0.79 -19.62 1.38
C TYR A 212 -1.09 -19.08 -0.01
N GLY A 213 -0.10 -19.07 -0.89
CA GLY A 213 -0.30 -18.66 -2.29
C GLY A 213 -0.56 -17.16 -2.49
N CYS A 214 -0.23 -16.30 -1.53
CA CYS A 214 -0.24 -14.84 -1.70
C CYS A 214 0.94 -14.42 -2.58
N THR A 215 0.85 -14.73 -3.88
CA THR A 215 1.99 -14.65 -4.82
C THR A 215 2.46 -13.24 -5.12
N SER A 216 1.69 -12.21 -4.80
CA SER A 216 2.08 -10.80 -4.96
C SER A 216 2.69 -10.18 -3.71
N LEU A 217 2.60 -10.82 -2.54
CA LEU A 217 3.12 -10.30 -1.27
C LEU A 217 4.64 -10.13 -1.34
N LEU A 218 5.13 -8.90 -1.13
CA LEU A 218 6.55 -8.55 -1.26
C LEU A 218 7.32 -8.68 0.04
N GLY A 219 6.68 -8.45 1.16
CA GLY A 219 7.29 -8.52 2.48
C GLY A 219 6.25 -8.73 3.56
N VAL A 220 6.67 -9.27 4.69
CA VAL A 220 5.84 -9.40 5.88
C VAL A 220 6.62 -9.08 7.13
N VAL A 221 6.01 -8.31 8.02
CA VAL A 221 6.44 -8.14 9.41
C VAL A 221 5.42 -8.87 10.26
N ILE A 222 5.87 -9.94 10.92
CA ILE A 222 5.05 -10.65 11.90
C ILE A 222 5.33 -9.96 13.25
N PRO A 223 4.33 -9.27 13.83
CA PRO A 223 4.56 -8.46 15.02
C PRO A 223 4.94 -9.31 16.24
N ASP A 224 5.65 -8.69 17.19
CA ASP A 224 6.11 -9.35 18.41
C ASP A 224 4.97 -9.84 19.32
N SER A 225 3.76 -9.42 19.06
CA SER A 225 2.55 -9.92 19.72
C SER A 225 2.19 -11.35 19.32
N VAL A 226 2.66 -11.85 18.18
CA VAL A 226 2.33 -13.19 17.66
C VAL A 226 3.12 -14.26 18.40
N GLU A 227 2.40 -15.16 19.04
CA GLU A 227 2.95 -16.24 19.87
C GLU A 227 3.13 -17.54 19.10
N LYS A 228 2.38 -17.73 18.01
CA LYS A 228 2.43 -18.94 17.17
C LYS A 228 1.96 -18.69 15.76
N THR A 229 2.52 -19.45 14.83
CA THR A 229 2.06 -19.53 13.43
C THR A 229 1.65 -20.97 13.11
N GLY A 230 0.75 -21.13 12.15
CA GLY A 230 0.34 -22.44 11.65
C GLY A 230 1.30 -23.01 10.61
N ARG A 231 1.01 -24.24 10.16
CA ARG A 231 1.71 -24.90 9.04
C ARG A 231 1.39 -24.16 7.74
N CYS A 232 2.35 -24.13 6.82
CA CYS A 232 2.17 -23.51 5.50
C CYS A 232 1.75 -22.03 5.54
N ALA A 233 1.92 -21.32 6.66
CA ALA A 233 1.34 -20.00 6.88
C ALA A 233 1.64 -19.02 5.73
N PHE A 234 2.85 -19.02 5.16
CA PHE A 234 3.28 -18.19 4.02
C PHE A 234 3.78 -19.03 2.84
N GLN A 235 3.40 -20.29 2.77
CA GLN A 235 3.83 -21.19 1.68
C GLN A 235 3.41 -20.65 0.32
N LYS A 236 4.30 -20.74 -0.68
CA LYS A 236 4.09 -20.27 -2.05
C LYS A 236 3.89 -18.75 -2.21
N CYS A 237 4.31 -17.95 -1.25
CA CYS A 237 4.41 -16.50 -1.44
C CYS A 237 5.62 -16.17 -2.33
N SER A 238 5.51 -16.44 -3.63
CA SER A 238 6.65 -16.48 -4.56
C SER A 238 7.40 -15.16 -4.73
N LYS A 239 6.74 -14.01 -4.52
CA LYS A 239 7.36 -12.68 -4.55
C LYS A 239 7.85 -12.19 -3.19
N LEU A 240 7.63 -12.94 -2.10
CA LEU A 240 8.07 -12.55 -0.76
C LEU A 240 9.59 -12.47 -0.71
N ALA A 241 10.12 -11.25 -0.60
CA ALA A 241 11.55 -10.97 -0.62
C ALA A 241 12.14 -10.78 0.78
N SER A 242 11.32 -10.44 1.76
CA SER A 242 11.69 -10.24 3.16
C SER A 242 10.60 -10.71 4.12
N ALA A 243 11.02 -11.30 5.24
CA ALA A 243 10.14 -11.66 6.35
C ALA A 243 10.83 -11.34 7.67
N TYR A 244 10.10 -10.72 8.59
CA TYR A 244 10.57 -10.43 9.95
C TYR A 244 9.74 -11.26 10.91
N LEU A 245 10.44 -12.02 11.77
CA LEU A 245 9.86 -12.96 12.72
C LEU A 245 9.71 -12.32 14.10
N PRO A 246 8.72 -12.74 14.91
CA PRO A 246 8.50 -12.19 16.24
C PRO A 246 9.68 -12.42 17.19
N VAL A 247 10.00 -11.38 17.96
CA VAL A 247 11.01 -11.45 19.03
C VAL A 247 10.29 -11.45 20.39
N ASN A 248 9.69 -12.57 20.75
CA ASN A 248 9.02 -12.75 22.05
C ASN A 248 9.22 -14.16 22.58
N GLU A 249 9.14 -14.36 23.91
CA GLU A 249 9.45 -15.62 24.59
C GLU A 249 8.48 -16.78 24.27
N LYS A 250 7.31 -16.47 23.69
CA LYS A 250 6.29 -17.49 23.37
C LYS A 250 6.42 -18.02 21.95
N PHE A 251 6.97 -17.22 21.03
CA PHE A 251 7.24 -17.65 19.65
C PHE A 251 8.53 -18.48 19.62
N THR A 252 8.43 -19.74 20.01
CA THR A 252 9.60 -20.64 20.16
C THR A 252 9.76 -21.64 19.04
N TYR A 253 8.81 -21.71 18.12
CA TYR A 253 8.76 -22.77 17.12
C TYR A 253 8.26 -22.29 15.77
N MET A 254 8.96 -22.66 14.69
CA MET A 254 8.54 -22.44 13.32
C MET A 254 7.94 -23.73 12.76
N ASN A 255 6.68 -23.68 12.34
CA ASN A 255 5.96 -24.85 11.84
C ASN A 255 6.38 -25.26 10.42
N ALA A 256 6.06 -26.50 10.06
CA ALA A 256 6.42 -27.09 8.77
C ALA A 256 5.89 -26.26 7.59
N TYR A 257 6.71 -26.17 6.53
CA TYR A 257 6.40 -25.50 5.26
C TYR A 257 6.10 -24.00 5.40
N MET A 258 6.45 -23.37 6.52
CA MET A 258 6.02 -21.98 6.82
C MET A 258 6.33 -21.01 5.68
N PHE A 259 7.50 -21.10 5.05
CA PHE A 259 7.94 -20.28 3.91
C PHE A 259 8.34 -21.11 2.70
N GLU A 260 7.91 -22.36 2.61
CA GLU A 260 8.24 -23.21 1.46
C GLU A 260 7.83 -22.53 0.16
N SER A 261 8.67 -22.63 -0.87
CA SER A 261 8.47 -22.01 -2.18
C SER A 261 8.32 -20.48 -2.17
N CYS A 262 8.87 -19.79 -1.15
CA CYS A 262 9.08 -18.35 -1.18
C CYS A 262 10.30 -18.02 -2.04
N THR A 263 10.18 -18.19 -3.36
CA THR A 263 11.29 -18.21 -4.31
C THR A 263 12.04 -16.88 -4.44
N SER A 264 11.50 -15.79 -3.93
CA SER A 264 12.15 -14.47 -3.90
C SER A 264 12.80 -14.12 -2.57
N LEU A 265 12.61 -14.91 -1.52
CA LEU A 265 13.20 -14.67 -0.19
C LEU A 265 14.72 -14.77 -0.28
N LYS A 266 15.43 -13.70 0.11
CA LYS A 266 16.89 -13.60 0.00
C LYS A 266 17.61 -13.79 1.31
N LYS A 267 17.01 -13.29 2.37
CA LYS A 267 17.56 -13.29 3.72
C LYS A 267 16.48 -13.65 4.73
N ILE A 268 16.88 -14.39 5.74
CA ILE A 268 16.07 -14.61 6.94
C ILE A 268 16.95 -14.57 8.18
N GLU A 269 16.47 -13.93 9.22
CA GLU A 269 17.06 -13.94 10.54
C GLU A 269 16.08 -14.63 11.48
N ILE A 270 16.52 -15.74 12.08
CA ILE A 270 15.75 -16.53 13.04
C ILE A 270 16.15 -16.08 14.43
N PRO A 271 15.25 -15.41 15.17
CA PRO A 271 15.58 -14.78 16.43
C PRO A 271 15.88 -15.82 17.53
N ASP A 272 16.64 -15.41 18.54
CA ASP A 272 17.17 -16.28 19.60
C ASP A 272 16.09 -16.90 20.51
N ASN A 273 14.83 -16.44 20.43
CA ASN A 273 13.69 -17.09 21.10
C ASN A 273 13.24 -18.39 20.40
N VAL A 274 13.58 -18.58 19.12
CA VAL A 274 13.21 -19.80 18.37
C VAL A 274 14.14 -20.95 18.74
N THR A 275 13.56 -22.03 19.22
CA THR A 275 14.29 -23.23 19.65
C THR A 275 14.08 -24.42 18.70
N GLY A 276 13.10 -24.34 17.80
CA GLY A 276 12.84 -25.41 16.85
C GLY A 276 12.30 -24.90 15.51
N ILE A 277 12.71 -25.58 14.43
CA ILE A 277 12.22 -25.37 13.07
C ILE A 277 11.77 -26.71 12.53
N ASP A 278 10.52 -26.79 12.08
CA ASP A 278 9.96 -28.03 11.54
C ASP A 278 10.33 -28.25 10.06
N GLY A 279 9.96 -29.41 9.53
CA GLY A 279 10.39 -29.84 8.20
C GLY A 279 9.97 -28.91 7.07
N ALA A 280 10.87 -28.76 6.10
CA ALA A 280 10.67 -27.99 4.87
C ALA A 280 10.28 -26.52 5.07
N ALA A 281 10.58 -25.93 6.25
CA ALA A 281 10.16 -24.56 6.56
C ALA A 281 10.60 -23.53 5.52
N PHE A 282 11.74 -23.72 4.84
CA PHE A 282 12.29 -22.87 3.78
C PHE A 282 12.64 -23.66 2.51
N ALA A 283 12.08 -24.86 2.34
CA ALA A 283 12.33 -25.65 1.13
C ALA A 283 11.93 -24.87 -0.12
N GLU A 284 12.67 -25.08 -1.23
CA GLU A 284 12.44 -24.36 -2.49
C GLU A 284 12.55 -22.82 -2.42
N CYS A 285 13.14 -22.26 -1.36
CA CYS A 285 13.47 -20.82 -1.31
C CYS A 285 14.71 -20.53 -2.16
N LYS A 286 14.58 -20.59 -3.48
CA LYS A 286 15.69 -20.62 -4.46
C LYS A 286 16.66 -19.43 -4.42
N LYS A 287 16.24 -18.29 -3.86
CA LYS A 287 17.09 -17.09 -3.71
C LYS A 287 17.63 -16.91 -2.29
N LEU A 288 17.29 -17.79 -1.36
CA LEU A 288 17.73 -17.67 0.03
C LEU A 288 19.23 -18.00 0.14
N SER A 289 20.02 -16.97 0.41
CA SER A 289 21.49 -17.05 0.47
C SER A 289 22.08 -16.55 1.79
N ASP A 290 21.29 -15.82 2.58
CA ASP A 290 21.71 -15.23 3.85
C ASP A 290 20.76 -15.70 4.96
N VAL A 291 21.26 -16.59 5.81
CA VAL A 291 20.48 -17.18 6.91
C VAL A 291 21.23 -17.00 8.21
N VAL A 292 20.61 -16.26 9.13
CA VAL A 292 21.10 -16.15 10.51
C VAL A 292 20.23 -17.06 11.38
N LEU A 293 20.86 -18.08 11.96
CA LEU A 293 20.16 -19.03 12.84
C LEU A 293 20.11 -18.54 14.28
N SER A 294 19.06 -18.91 14.99
CA SER A 294 18.96 -18.74 16.43
C SER A 294 20.11 -19.44 17.16
N LYS A 295 20.73 -18.74 18.11
CA LYS A 295 21.76 -19.35 18.99
C LYS A 295 21.20 -20.42 19.92
N ASN A 296 19.89 -20.40 20.15
CA ASN A 296 19.20 -21.33 21.04
C ASN A 296 18.49 -22.46 20.29
N LEU A 297 18.76 -22.63 18.99
CA LEU A 297 18.15 -23.67 18.17
C LEU A 297 18.52 -25.07 18.69
N LYS A 298 17.53 -25.88 18.99
CA LYS A 298 17.68 -27.23 19.53
C LYS A 298 17.27 -28.31 18.54
N THR A 299 16.26 -28.04 17.73
CA THR A 299 15.70 -28.99 16.77
C THR A 299 15.55 -28.39 15.39
N MET A 300 15.88 -29.18 14.38
CA MET A 300 15.71 -28.85 12.98
C MET A 300 15.09 -30.06 12.27
N GLY A 301 13.97 -29.86 11.61
CA GLY A 301 13.26 -30.89 10.88
C GLY A 301 13.97 -31.31 9.59
N TRP A 302 13.32 -32.15 8.82
CA TRP A 302 13.85 -32.64 7.55
C TRP A 302 13.75 -31.57 6.45
N GLN A 303 14.73 -31.50 5.57
CA GLN A 303 14.75 -30.62 4.38
C GLN A 303 14.39 -29.14 4.67
N VAL A 304 14.80 -28.61 5.80
CA VAL A 304 14.44 -27.22 6.19
C VAL A 304 14.84 -26.22 5.11
N PHE A 305 15.98 -26.41 4.45
CA PHE A 305 16.52 -25.57 3.38
C PHE A 305 16.69 -26.35 2.05
N GLY A 306 15.90 -27.39 1.83
CA GLY A 306 15.97 -28.29 0.68
C GLY A 306 15.50 -27.69 -0.63
#